data_7fb6ef58bed99028b29e3726f7140296
#
_entry.id   7fb6ef58bed99028b29e3726f7140296
#
_cell.length_a   1.000
_cell.length_b   1.000
_cell.length_c   1.000
_cell.angle_alpha   90.00
_cell.angle_beta   90.00
_cell.angle_gamma   90.00
#
_symmetry.space_group_name_H-M   'P 1'
#
loop_
_entity.id
_entity.type
_entity.pdbx_description
1 polymer ?
#
loop_
_entity_poly.entity_id
_entity_poly.type
_entity_poly.pdbx_seq_one_letter_code
_entity_poly.pdbx_strand_id
1 'polypeptide(L)'
;MPILFALLAAFSNALNVVTQHTASIGDPSHRKGWRFVRYLVTNPLWLFGWVALAGAFVFQALALHNGLLSVVQPLLVTELVFALVLRRLWIHQRIRAVTWWAAALTCVTLALFISMSEPSGGDLTPTSEAWVSAVATTAGLVAVLALLGLRGAPVRRAALLGAATSILWALVAVFIKAMTDTLVQYGIGGMFTHWPVYALAVSGLLAELLNQVTLHVGPLSVSQPVIVVVDPIVSIALSVWIFAETFSEDALRLGISAAAFAAMCVSVIVLAHTAPSTMDPSPARVEPAIPPA
;
A
#
# COMPACT_ATOMS: atom_id res chain seq x y z
N MET A 1 -10.86 -17.22 -5.77
CA MET A 1 -9.42 -17.27 -5.46
C MET A 1 -8.75 -15.89 -5.37
N PRO A 2 -9.04 -14.84 -6.22
CA PRO A 2 -8.31 -13.56 -6.15
C PRO A 2 -8.44 -12.84 -4.81
N ILE A 3 -9.61 -12.84 -4.19
CA ILE A 3 -9.84 -12.22 -2.87
C ILE A 3 -8.94 -12.85 -1.79
N LEU A 4 -8.81 -14.17 -1.78
CA LEU A 4 -7.95 -14.87 -0.83
C LEU A 4 -6.48 -14.46 -1.02
N PHE A 5 -5.99 -14.43 -2.26
CA PHE A 5 -4.62 -14.01 -2.55
C PHE A 5 -4.39 -12.54 -2.19
N ALA A 6 -5.34 -11.65 -2.45
CA ALA A 6 -5.25 -10.25 -2.05
C ALA A 6 -5.17 -10.08 -0.51
N LEU A 7 -5.98 -10.83 0.25
CA LEU A 7 -5.92 -10.82 1.70
C LEU A 7 -4.62 -11.43 2.24
N LEU A 8 -4.09 -12.49 1.60
CA LEU A 8 -2.78 -13.04 1.95
C LEU A 8 -1.65 -12.06 1.63
N ALA A 9 -1.75 -11.32 0.53
CA ALA A 9 -0.80 -10.25 0.19
C ALA A 9 -0.83 -9.15 1.26
N ALA A 10 -2.01 -8.66 1.62
CA ALA A 10 -2.20 -7.65 2.65
C ALA A 10 -1.69 -8.11 4.02
N PHE A 11 -1.97 -9.36 4.41
CA PHE A 11 -1.46 -9.94 5.65
C PHE A 11 0.07 -10.07 5.64
N SER A 12 0.65 -10.56 4.54
CA SER A 12 2.11 -10.69 4.40
C SER A 12 2.80 -9.34 4.43
N ASN A 13 2.20 -8.30 3.82
CA ASN A 13 2.72 -6.94 3.87
C ASN A 13 2.64 -6.35 5.29
N ALA A 14 1.54 -6.58 6.01
CA ALA A 14 1.41 -6.22 7.42
C ALA A 14 2.46 -6.91 8.30
N LEU A 15 2.74 -8.20 8.06
CA LEU A 15 3.83 -8.93 8.74
C LEU A 15 5.18 -8.30 8.46
N ASN A 16 5.48 -7.97 7.20
CA ASN A 16 6.71 -7.28 6.82
C ASN A 16 6.88 -5.98 7.62
N VAL A 17 5.88 -5.11 7.60
CA VAL A 17 5.92 -3.81 8.29
C VAL A 17 6.12 -3.98 9.80
N VAL A 18 5.35 -4.87 10.44
CA VAL A 18 5.42 -5.07 11.90
C VAL A 18 6.75 -5.70 12.33
N THR A 19 7.25 -6.69 11.60
CA THR A 19 8.50 -7.38 11.95
C THR A 19 9.73 -6.50 11.73
N GLN A 20 9.81 -5.79 10.61
CA GLN A 20 10.91 -4.85 10.35
C GLN A 20 10.92 -3.70 11.35
N HIS A 21 9.76 -3.16 11.70
CA HIS A 21 9.64 -2.13 12.72
C HIS A 21 10.08 -2.65 14.09
N THR A 22 9.61 -3.83 14.51
CA THR A 22 10.00 -4.43 15.79
C THR A 22 11.52 -4.70 15.86
N ALA A 23 12.08 -5.19 14.76
CA ALA A 23 13.52 -5.41 14.66
C ALA A 23 14.33 -4.10 14.76
N SER A 24 13.84 -3.01 14.16
CA SER A 24 14.53 -1.72 14.16
C SER A 24 14.55 -1.04 15.53
N ILE A 25 13.50 -1.23 16.35
CA ILE A 25 13.41 -0.70 17.73
C ILE A 25 14.18 -1.59 18.72
N GLY A 26 14.30 -2.87 18.44
CA GLY A 26 14.91 -3.86 19.31
C GLY A 26 16.45 -3.79 19.44
N ASP A 27 17.12 -2.74 18.94
CA ASP A 27 18.56 -2.55 19.12
C ASP A 27 18.88 -1.94 20.50
N PRO A 28 19.33 -2.75 21.48
CA PRO A 28 19.61 -2.27 22.84
C PRO A 28 20.84 -1.37 22.93
N SER A 29 21.66 -1.30 21.87
CA SER A 29 22.96 -0.61 21.88
C SER A 29 22.96 0.73 21.16
N HIS A 30 21.80 1.24 20.71
CA HIS A 30 21.67 2.50 19.95
C HIS A 30 22.71 2.67 18.84
N ARG A 31 22.98 1.59 18.11
CA ARG A 31 23.99 1.57 17.05
C ARG A 31 23.63 2.57 15.95
N LYS A 32 24.66 3.22 15.40
CA LYS A 32 24.49 4.19 14.30
C LYS A 32 25.31 3.75 13.08
N GLY A 33 24.87 4.17 11.90
CA GLY A 33 25.56 3.94 10.64
C GLY A 33 25.68 2.45 10.29
N TRP A 34 26.84 2.03 9.78
CA TRP A 34 27.10 0.68 9.27
C TRP A 34 26.86 -0.44 10.30
N ARG A 35 27.11 -0.18 11.59
CA ARG A 35 26.87 -1.16 12.66
C ARG A 35 25.40 -1.46 12.85
N PHE A 36 24.52 -0.47 12.65
CA PHE A 36 23.06 -0.64 12.67
C PHE A 36 22.58 -1.48 11.46
N VAL A 37 23.08 -1.16 10.26
CA VAL A 37 22.76 -1.93 9.04
C VAL A 37 23.18 -3.40 9.21
N ARG A 38 24.40 -3.66 9.71
CA ARG A 38 24.88 -5.03 9.99
C ARG A 38 23.99 -5.75 11.00
N TYR A 39 23.55 -5.07 12.05
CA TYR A 39 22.60 -5.64 13.03
C TYR A 39 21.28 -6.05 12.37
N LEU A 40 20.69 -5.18 11.55
CA LEU A 40 19.45 -5.49 10.84
C LEU A 40 19.61 -6.70 9.93
N VAL A 41 20.62 -6.72 9.08
CA VAL A 41 20.85 -7.81 8.12
C VAL A 41 21.12 -9.17 8.80
N THR A 42 21.60 -9.17 10.06
CA THR A 42 21.80 -10.39 10.86
C THR A 42 20.63 -10.71 11.79
N ASN A 43 19.64 -9.84 11.88
CA ASN A 43 18.49 -10.04 12.76
C ASN A 43 17.44 -10.96 12.06
N PRO A 44 17.13 -12.14 12.64
CA PRO A 44 16.23 -13.10 12.01
C PRO A 44 14.81 -12.53 11.84
N LEU A 45 14.35 -11.66 12.73
CA LEU A 45 13.04 -11.03 12.62
C LEU A 45 12.99 -10.06 11.44
N TRP A 46 14.07 -9.32 11.18
CA TRP A 46 14.17 -8.43 10.02
C TRP A 46 14.24 -9.21 8.72
N LEU A 47 15.00 -10.32 8.69
CA LEU A 47 15.06 -11.22 7.52
C LEU A 47 13.70 -11.87 7.25
N PHE A 48 12.98 -12.28 8.30
CA PHE A 48 11.62 -12.78 8.16
C PHE A 48 10.69 -11.74 7.53
N GLY A 49 10.86 -10.45 7.87
CA GLY A 49 10.14 -9.35 7.21
C GLY A 49 10.36 -9.31 5.69
N TRP A 50 11.57 -9.55 5.22
CA TRP A 50 11.86 -9.64 3.78
C TRP A 50 11.22 -10.84 3.11
N VAL A 51 11.19 -11.99 3.78
CA VAL A 51 10.46 -13.18 3.28
C VAL A 51 8.96 -12.88 3.20
N ALA A 52 8.41 -12.20 4.20
CA ALA A 52 7.01 -11.77 4.18
C ALA A 52 6.73 -10.77 3.05
N LEU A 53 7.64 -9.82 2.77
CA LEU A 53 7.53 -8.90 1.64
C LEU A 53 7.56 -9.63 0.30
N ALA A 54 8.46 -10.59 0.12
CA ALA A 54 8.49 -11.42 -1.08
C ALA A 54 7.19 -12.23 -1.24
N GLY A 55 6.66 -12.77 -0.13
CA GLY A 55 5.35 -13.43 -0.09
C GLY A 55 4.21 -12.49 -0.48
N ALA A 56 4.21 -11.26 0.03
CA ALA A 56 3.22 -10.24 -0.32
C ALA A 56 3.23 -9.97 -1.83
N PHE A 57 4.41 -9.80 -2.42
CA PHE A 57 4.54 -9.59 -3.86
C PHE A 57 4.00 -10.77 -4.67
N VAL A 58 4.35 -12.00 -4.31
CA VAL A 58 3.86 -13.22 -4.99
C VAL A 58 2.34 -13.33 -4.87
N PHE A 59 1.77 -13.16 -3.68
CA PHE A 59 0.33 -13.21 -3.49
C PHE A 59 -0.40 -12.09 -4.21
N GLN A 60 0.16 -10.88 -4.26
CA GLN A 60 -0.39 -9.77 -5.04
C GLN A 60 -0.37 -10.08 -6.54
N ALA A 61 0.73 -10.63 -7.06
CA ALA A 61 0.83 -11.05 -8.45
C ALA A 61 -0.23 -12.11 -8.79
N LEU A 62 -0.41 -13.12 -7.92
CA LEU A 62 -1.44 -14.15 -8.08
C LEU A 62 -2.86 -13.57 -7.97
N ALA A 63 -3.08 -12.60 -7.08
CA ALA A 63 -4.36 -11.92 -6.96
C ALA A 63 -4.71 -11.15 -8.23
N LEU A 64 -3.76 -10.38 -8.77
CA LEU A 64 -3.94 -9.54 -9.96
C LEU A 64 -4.05 -10.37 -11.26
N HIS A 65 -3.35 -11.51 -11.33
CA HIS A 65 -3.51 -12.44 -12.45
C HIS A 65 -4.90 -13.08 -12.49
N ASN A 66 -5.43 -13.48 -11.33
CA ASN A 66 -6.72 -14.18 -11.23
C ASN A 66 -7.91 -13.25 -10.98
N GLY A 67 -7.69 -11.94 -10.84
CA GLY A 67 -8.72 -10.99 -10.48
C GLY A 67 -8.56 -9.62 -11.12
N LEU A 68 -9.59 -8.82 -10.91
CA LEU A 68 -9.65 -7.45 -11.40
C LEU A 68 -8.83 -6.53 -10.52
N LEU A 69 -8.15 -5.57 -11.14
CA LEU A 69 -7.34 -4.58 -10.44
C LEU A 69 -8.21 -3.72 -9.51
N SER A 70 -9.44 -3.38 -9.96
CA SER A 70 -10.44 -2.63 -9.20
C SER A 70 -10.92 -3.32 -7.92
N VAL A 71 -10.76 -4.66 -7.81
CA VAL A 71 -11.07 -5.42 -6.59
C VAL A 71 -9.84 -5.60 -5.72
N VAL A 72 -8.72 -5.96 -6.33
CA VAL A 72 -7.50 -6.33 -5.60
C VAL A 72 -6.91 -5.14 -4.84
N GLN A 73 -6.85 -3.96 -5.48
CA GLN A 73 -6.22 -2.79 -4.86
C GLN A 73 -6.97 -2.28 -3.62
N PRO A 74 -8.31 -2.11 -3.62
CA PRO A 74 -9.02 -1.80 -2.38
C PRO A 74 -8.85 -2.86 -1.28
N LEU A 75 -8.75 -4.16 -1.64
CA LEU A 75 -8.51 -5.23 -0.67
C LEU A 75 -7.16 -5.10 0.03
N LEU A 76 -6.12 -4.62 -0.64
CA LEU A 76 -4.80 -4.42 -0.04
C LEU A 76 -4.82 -3.40 1.10
N VAL A 77 -5.79 -2.47 1.13
CA VAL A 77 -5.97 -1.53 2.26
C VAL A 77 -6.20 -2.26 3.59
N THR A 78 -6.68 -3.50 3.56
CA THR A 78 -6.83 -4.33 4.77
C THR A 78 -5.50 -4.64 5.46
N GLU A 79 -4.35 -4.39 4.82
CA GLU A 79 -3.04 -4.47 5.47
C GLU A 79 -2.95 -3.61 6.73
N LEU A 80 -3.59 -2.43 6.74
CA LEU A 80 -3.65 -1.56 7.92
C LEU A 80 -4.39 -2.23 9.07
N VAL A 81 -5.46 -2.95 8.77
CA VAL A 81 -6.24 -3.70 9.77
C VAL A 81 -5.40 -4.87 10.30
N PHE A 82 -4.75 -5.62 9.42
CA PHE A 82 -3.86 -6.71 9.81
C PHE A 82 -2.67 -6.19 10.64
N ALA A 83 -2.05 -5.08 10.23
CA ALA A 83 -0.97 -4.47 11.00
C ALA A 83 -1.42 -4.04 12.39
N LEU A 84 -2.64 -3.51 12.53
CA LEU A 84 -3.24 -3.15 13.81
C LEU A 84 -3.42 -4.38 14.72
N VAL A 85 -3.99 -5.46 14.17
CA VAL A 85 -4.18 -6.74 14.89
C VAL A 85 -2.83 -7.32 15.33
N LEU A 86 -1.85 -7.37 14.42
CA LEU A 86 -0.50 -7.88 14.72
C LEU A 86 0.19 -7.05 15.81
N ARG A 87 0.10 -5.73 15.78
CA ARG A 87 0.63 -4.86 16.84
C ARG A 87 -0.04 -5.12 18.19
N ARG A 88 -1.35 -5.33 18.18
CA ARG A 88 -2.08 -5.68 19.42
C ARG A 88 -1.67 -7.02 20.00
N LEU A 89 -1.52 -8.03 19.15
CA LEU A 89 -1.20 -9.41 19.56
C LEU A 89 0.28 -9.59 19.89
N TRP A 90 1.16 -9.01 19.10
CA TRP A 90 2.61 -9.25 19.20
C TRP A 90 3.33 -8.25 20.11
N ILE A 91 3.03 -6.96 19.94
CA ILE A 91 3.68 -5.88 20.69
C ILE A 91 2.87 -5.51 21.95
N HIS A 92 1.65 -6.07 22.12
CA HIS A 92 0.73 -5.79 23.22
C HIS A 92 0.38 -4.30 23.38
N GLN A 93 0.47 -3.54 22.27
CA GLN A 93 0.20 -2.11 22.25
C GLN A 93 -1.27 -1.82 22.55
N ARG A 94 -1.54 -0.85 23.43
CA ARG A 94 -2.91 -0.40 23.70
C ARG A 94 -3.42 0.43 22.54
N ILE A 95 -4.50 -0.02 21.93
CA ILE A 95 -5.13 0.62 20.77
C ILE A 95 -6.44 1.24 21.23
N ARG A 96 -6.70 2.47 20.81
CA ARG A 96 -7.92 3.22 21.15
C ARG A 96 -9.14 2.57 20.49
N ALA A 97 -10.30 2.64 21.16
CA ALA A 97 -11.56 2.11 20.63
C ALA A 97 -11.94 2.72 19.27
N VAL A 98 -11.67 4.02 19.08
CA VAL A 98 -11.90 4.71 17.80
C VAL A 98 -11.16 4.04 16.64
N THR A 99 -9.91 3.60 16.85
CA THR A 99 -9.10 2.91 15.84
C THR A 99 -9.73 1.55 15.47
N TRP A 100 -10.29 0.82 16.43
CA TRP A 100 -10.99 -0.44 16.18
C TRP A 100 -12.30 -0.22 15.40
N TRP A 101 -13.06 0.85 15.73
CA TRP A 101 -14.26 1.20 14.97
C TRP A 101 -13.92 1.62 13.53
N ALA A 102 -12.85 2.38 13.34
CA ALA A 102 -12.37 2.74 12.00
C ALA A 102 -11.96 1.49 11.19
N ALA A 103 -11.24 0.55 11.82
CA ALA A 103 -10.85 -0.71 11.17
C ALA A 103 -12.08 -1.57 10.80
N ALA A 104 -13.06 -1.69 11.70
CA ALA A 104 -14.30 -2.42 11.43
C ALA A 104 -15.09 -1.75 10.29
N LEU A 105 -15.21 -0.42 10.30
CA LEU A 105 -15.88 0.34 9.25
C LEU A 105 -15.18 0.16 7.90
N THR A 106 -13.84 0.17 7.87
CA THR A 106 -13.07 -0.10 6.65
C THR A 106 -13.42 -1.48 6.08
N CYS A 107 -13.48 -2.53 6.90
CA CYS A 107 -13.83 -3.87 6.44
C CYS A 107 -15.27 -3.94 5.91
N VAL A 108 -16.22 -3.33 6.62
CA VAL A 108 -17.64 -3.34 6.22
C VAL A 108 -17.86 -2.58 4.92
N THR A 109 -17.30 -1.38 4.81
CA THR A 109 -17.46 -0.54 3.61
C THR A 109 -16.73 -1.13 2.40
N LEU A 110 -15.58 -1.77 2.61
CA LEU A 110 -14.87 -2.51 1.57
C LEU A 110 -15.70 -3.71 1.07
N ALA A 111 -16.27 -4.50 1.98
CA ALA A 111 -17.14 -5.62 1.60
C ALA A 111 -18.38 -5.14 0.84
N LEU A 112 -18.98 -4.03 1.27
CA LEU A 112 -20.12 -3.41 0.59
C LEU A 112 -19.73 -2.88 -0.80
N PHE A 113 -18.57 -2.21 -0.91
CA PHE A 113 -18.04 -1.75 -2.19
C PHE A 113 -17.92 -2.92 -3.18
N ILE A 114 -17.22 -4.00 -2.79
CA ILE A 114 -16.99 -5.15 -3.68
C ILE A 114 -18.30 -5.84 -4.06
N SER A 115 -19.26 -5.99 -3.11
CA SER A 115 -20.51 -6.66 -3.37
C SER A 115 -21.48 -5.85 -4.26
N MET A 116 -21.42 -4.51 -4.19
CA MET A 116 -22.31 -3.64 -4.97
C MET A 116 -21.72 -3.19 -6.30
N SER A 117 -20.39 -3.11 -6.39
CA SER A 117 -19.73 -2.66 -7.62
C SER A 117 -19.81 -3.68 -8.75
N GLU A 118 -19.96 -4.99 -8.43
CA GLU A 118 -20.02 -6.10 -9.41
C GLU A 118 -19.01 -5.90 -10.57
N PRO A 119 -17.73 -5.68 -10.26
CA PRO A 119 -16.76 -5.38 -11.30
C PRO A 119 -16.61 -6.57 -12.24
N SER A 120 -16.58 -6.30 -13.52
CA SER A 120 -16.57 -7.31 -14.58
C SER A 120 -15.73 -6.84 -15.78
N GLY A 121 -15.59 -7.70 -16.77
CA GLY A 121 -14.79 -7.41 -17.94
C GLY A 121 -13.29 -7.55 -17.66
N GLY A 122 -12.51 -6.74 -18.30
CA GLY A 122 -11.06 -6.76 -18.21
C GLY A 122 -10.43 -7.34 -19.47
N ASP A 123 -9.70 -6.48 -20.18
CA ASP A 123 -8.98 -6.87 -21.39
C ASP A 123 -7.65 -7.49 -21.00
N LEU A 124 -7.40 -8.73 -21.41
CA LEU A 124 -6.13 -9.42 -21.18
C LEU A 124 -5.01 -8.89 -22.08
N THR A 125 -5.38 -8.23 -23.17
CA THR A 125 -4.44 -7.67 -24.16
C THR A 125 -4.78 -6.20 -24.46
N PRO A 126 -4.57 -5.29 -23.49
CA PRO A 126 -4.86 -3.88 -23.71
C PRO A 126 -4.09 -3.31 -24.91
N THR A 127 -4.71 -2.36 -25.59
CA THR A 127 -4.10 -1.73 -26.77
C THR A 127 -2.86 -0.92 -26.40
N SER A 128 -1.90 -0.81 -27.34
CA SER A 128 -0.70 0.03 -27.13
C SER A 128 -1.07 1.49 -26.88
N GLU A 129 -2.16 1.97 -27.47
CA GLU A 129 -2.66 3.33 -27.26
C GLU A 129 -3.14 3.55 -25.83
N ALA A 130 -3.90 2.60 -25.24
CA ALA A 130 -4.33 2.66 -23.86
C ALA A 130 -3.13 2.68 -22.90
N TRP A 131 -2.12 1.85 -23.15
CA TRP A 131 -0.88 1.84 -22.37
C TRP A 131 -0.13 3.15 -22.45
N VAL A 132 0.15 3.64 -23.67
CA VAL A 132 0.92 4.88 -23.88
C VAL A 132 0.19 6.07 -23.26
N SER A 133 -1.11 6.22 -23.50
CA SER A 133 -1.90 7.34 -22.98
C SER A 133 -1.99 7.33 -21.45
N ALA A 134 -2.24 6.18 -20.83
CA ALA A 134 -2.35 6.06 -19.38
C ALA A 134 -0.99 6.29 -18.69
N VAL A 135 0.09 5.67 -19.20
CA VAL A 135 1.44 5.84 -18.63
C VAL A 135 1.94 7.28 -18.83
N ALA A 136 1.74 7.88 -19.99
CA ALA A 136 2.16 9.27 -20.25
C ALA A 136 1.41 10.26 -19.35
N THR A 137 0.08 10.08 -19.18
CA THR A 137 -0.73 10.95 -18.32
C THR A 137 -0.33 10.80 -16.86
N THR A 138 -0.18 9.58 -16.36
CA THR A 138 0.23 9.35 -14.97
C THR A 138 1.65 9.84 -14.70
N ALA A 139 2.60 9.60 -15.60
CA ALA A 139 3.97 10.11 -15.49
C ALA A 139 4.00 11.66 -15.51
N GLY A 140 3.22 12.28 -16.38
CA GLY A 140 3.06 13.74 -16.42
C GLY A 140 2.49 14.27 -15.12
N LEU A 141 1.44 13.63 -14.57
CA LEU A 141 0.83 14.04 -13.30
C LEU A 141 1.80 13.88 -12.13
N VAL A 142 2.54 12.76 -12.07
CA VAL A 142 3.60 12.55 -11.07
C VAL A 142 4.66 13.63 -11.16
N ALA A 143 5.13 13.97 -12.36
CA ALA A 143 6.13 15.02 -12.56
C ALA A 143 5.61 16.38 -12.08
N VAL A 144 4.40 16.74 -12.43
CA VAL A 144 3.77 18.01 -11.99
C VAL A 144 3.61 18.05 -10.47
N LEU A 145 3.07 17.01 -9.86
CA LEU A 145 2.89 16.94 -8.41
C LEU A 145 4.24 16.96 -7.67
N ALA A 146 5.24 16.24 -8.17
CA ALA A 146 6.57 16.22 -7.59
C ALA A 146 7.22 17.61 -7.69
N LEU A 147 7.17 18.27 -8.84
CA LEU A 147 7.73 19.62 -9.02
C LEU A 147 7.03 20.64 -8.12
N LEU A 148 5.70 20.61 -8.02
CA LEU A 148 4.93 21.45 -7.10
C LEU A 148 5.24 21.14 -5.62
N GLY A 149 5.55 19.88 -5.32
CA GLY A 149 5.93 19.39 -3.98
C GLY A 149 7.36 19.77 -3.57
N LEU A 150 8.22 20.25 -4.48
CA LEU A 150 9.58 20.70 -4.13
C LEU A 150 9.56 22.01 -3.31
N ARG A 151 8.51 22.80 -3.40
CA ARG A 151 8.41 24.14 -2.78
C ARG A 151 7.12 24.32 -1.99
N GLY A 152 7.19 25.14 -0.94
CA GLY A 152 6.02 25.52 -0.14
C GLY A 152 6.06 24.97 1.29
N ALA A 153 4.95 25.14 2.00
CA ALA A 153 4.81 24.67 3.39
C ALA A 153 4.95 23.14 3.50
N PRO A 154 5.55 22.61 4.60
CA PRO A 154 5.80 21.17 4.77
C PRO A 154 4.55 20.30 4.59
N VAL A 155 3.38 20.76 5.07
CA VAL A 155 2.09 20.05 4.92
C VAL A 155 1.70 19.91 3.45
N ARG A 156 1.79 20.99 2.66
CA ARG A 156 1.51 20.96 1.22
C ARG A 156 2.49 20.02 0.48
N ARG A 157 3.76 20.11 0.82
CA ARG A 157 4.80 19.25 0.22
C ARG A 157 4.53 17.77 0.52
N ALA A 158 4.21 17.42 1.78
CA ALA A 158 3.85 16.06 2.17
C ALA A 158 2.62 15.54 1.41
N ALA A 159 1.59 16.36 1.22
CA ALA A 159 0.39 15.97 0.49
C ALA A 159 0.66 15.76 -1.01
N LEU A 160 1.38 16.68 -1.67
CA LEU A 160 1.66 16.58 -3.10
C LEU A 160 2.62 15.43 -3.43
N LEU A 161 3.68 15.27 -2.65
CA LEU A 161 4.62 14.17 -2.83
C LEU A 161 3.99 12.83 -2.46
N GLY A 162 3.13 12.80 -1.42
CA GLY A 162 2.35 11.62 -1.08
C GLY A 162 1.43 11.18 -2.21
N ALA A 163 0.71 12.12 -2.84
CA ALA A 163 -0.12 11.84 -4.00
C ALA A 163 0.71 11.34 -5.21
N ALA A 164 1.84 11.98 -5.49
CA ALA A 164 2.73 11.54 -6.56
C ALA A 164 3.29 10.12 -6.31
N THR A 165 3.69 9.82 -5.08
CA THR A 165 4.14 8.48 -4.65
C THR A 165 3.04 7.45 -4.85
N SER A 166 1.82 7.77 -4.46
CA SER A 166 0.67 6.88 -4.58
C SER A 166 0.34 6.55 -6.03
N ILE A 167 0.37 7.54 -6.93
CA ILE A 167 0.17 7.32 -8.38
C ILE A 167 1.24 6.36 -8.94
N LEU A 168 2.49 6.48 -8.49
CA LEU A 168 3.53 5.53 -8.89
C LEU A 168 3.27 4.11 -8.35
N TRP A 169 2.79 3.96 -7.12
CA TRP A 169 2.42 2.65 -6.59
C TRP A 169 1.24 2.03 -7.34
N ALA A 170 0.26 2.83 -7.73
CA ALA A 170 -0.83 2.39 -8.59
C ALA A 170 -0.32 1.89 -9.96
N LEU A 171 0.65 2.59 -10.57
CA LEU A 171 1.33 2.12 -11.79
C LEU A 171 2.10 0.83 -11.57
N VAL A 172 2.79 0.69 -10.44
CA VAL A 172 3.48 -0.56 -10.07
C VAL A 172 2.50 -1.73 -10.05
N ALA A 173 1.32 -1.56 -9.48
CA ALA A 173 0.29 -2.60 -9.45
C ALA A 173 -0.19 -3.01 -10.86
N VAL A 174 -0.38 -2.02 -11.74
CA VAL A 174 -0.70 -2.25 -13.16
C VAL A 174 0.40 -3.06 -13.84
N PHE A 175 1.67 -2.71 -13.62
CA PHE A 175 2.80 -3.44 -14.20
C PHE A 175 3.03 -4.81 -13.57
N ILE A 176 2.70 -5.02 -12.29
CA ILE A 176 2.68 -6.35 -11.67
C ILE A 176 1.68 -7.24 -12.43
N LYS A 177 0.45 -6.74 -12.69
CA LYS A 177 -0.55 -7.49 -13.47
C LYS A 177 -0.01 -7.84 -14.86
N ALA A 178 0.45 -6.86 -15.61
CA ALA A 178 1.00 -7.07 -16.96
C ALA A 178 2.20 -8.02 -17.00
N MET A 179 3.12 -7.91 -16.04
CA MET A 179 4.28 -8.80 -15.91
C MET A 179 3.84 -10.23 -15.57
N THR A 180 2.88 -10.39 -14.67
CA THR A 180 2.40 -11.71 -14.27
C THR A 180 1.66 -12.40 -15.41
N ASP A 181 0.84 -11.67 -16.17
CA ASP A 181 0.17 -12.19 -17.37
C ASP A 181 1.20 -12.61 -18.42
N THR A 182 2.25 -11.81 -18.63
CA THR A 182 3.38 -12.16 -19.53
C THR A 182 4.12 -13.40 -19.05
N LEU A 183 4.36 -13.52 -17.73
CA LEU A 183 5.02 -14.68 -17.13
C LEU A 183 4.22 -15.97 -17.36
N VAL A 184 2.90 -15.91 -17.18
CA VAL A 184 2.03 -17.08 -17.37
C VAL A 184 1.95 -17.47 -18.85
N GLN A 185 1.89 -16.47 -19.75
CA GLN A 185 1.77 -16.72 -21.18
C GLN A 185 3.06 -17.23 -21.83
N TYR A 186 4.21 -16.68 -21.47
CA TYR A 186 5.51 -16.92 -22.14
C TYR A 186 6.55 -17.62 -21.26
N GLY A 187 6.22 -17.88 -19.99
CA GLY A 187 7.15 -18.49 -19.02
C GLY A 187 8.24 -17.51 -18.55
N ILE A 188 9.14 -18.01 -17.68
CA ILE A 188 10.20 -17.19 -17.04
C ILE A 188 11.15 -16.59 -18.08
N GLY A 189 11.55 -17.36 -19.08
CA GLY A 189 12.44 -16.86 -20.15
C GLY A 189 11.77 -15.76 -20.98
N GLY A 190 10.50 -15.97 -21.36
CA GLY A 190 9.70 -15.00 -22.12
C GLY A 190 9.40 -13.70 -21.35
N MET A 191 9.26 -13.77 -20.04
CA MET A 191 9.05 -12.57 -19.21
C MET A 191 10.15 -11.52 -19.43
N PHE A 192 11.42 -11.94 -19.54
CA PHE A 192 12.55 -11.03 -19.74
C PHE A 192 12.71 -10.52 -21.19
N THR A 193 11.97 -11.05 -22.15
CA THR A 193 11.97 -10.55 -23.53
C THR A 193 10.88 -9.51 -23.78
N HIS A 194 9.99 -9.29 -22.80
CA HIS A 194 8.86 -8.36 -22.90
C HIS A 194 9.06 -7.15 -21.97
N TRP A 195 8.47 -6.03 -22.36
CA TRP A 195 8.65 -4.74 -21.69
C TRP A 195 8.08 -4.64 -20.25
N PRO A 196 7.02 -5.39 -19.80
CA PRO A 196 6.38 -5.14 -18.50
C PRO A 196 7.30 -5.32 -17.30
N VAL A 197 8.23 -6.27 -17.33
CA VAL A 197 9.18 -6.49 -16.24
C VAL A 197 10.11 -5.29 -16.03
N TYR A 198 10.54 -4.66 -17.12
CA TYR A 198 11.40 -3.47 -17.07
C TYR A 198 10.62 -2.24 -16.59
N ALA A 199 9.38 -2.07 -17.07
CA ALA A 199 8.49 -1.01 -16.60
C ALA A 199 8.19 -1.15 -15.11
N LEU A 200 7.96 -2.38 -14.62
CA LEU A 200 7.80 -2.68 -13.20
C LEU A 200 9.05 -2.31 -12.41
N ALA A 201 10.23 -2.70 -12.87
CA ALA A 201 11.49 -2.40 -12.18
C ALA A 201 11.75 -0.89 -12.09
N VAL A 202 11.55 -0.16 -13.18
CA VAL A 202 11.75 1.30 -13.23
C VAL A 202 10.71 2.01 -12.35
N SER A 203 9.42 1.69 -12.52
CA SER A 203 8.35 2.34 -11.74
C SER A 203 8.46 2.02 -10.24
N GLY A 204 8.80 0.78 -9.87
CA GLY A 204 9.00 0.38 -8.49
C GLY A 204 10.17 1.12 -7.83
N LEU A 205 11.30 1.24 -8.55
CA LEU A 205 12.44 2.02 -8.07
C LEU A 205 12.08 3.51 -7.89
N LEU A 206 11.40 4.10 -8.86
CA LEU A 206 10.96 5.49 -8.77
C LEU A 206 9.94 5.71 -7.64
N ALA A 207 8.98 4.78 -7.47
CA ALA A 207 8.00 4.83 -6.38
C ALA A 207 8.70 4.79 -5.03
N GLU A 208 9.66 3.89 -4.83
CA GLU A 208 10.42 3.79 -3.58
C GLU A 208 11.27 5.02 -3.32
N LEU A 209 12.00 5.52 -4.31
CA LEU A 209 12.79 6.76 -4.18
C LEU A 209 11.91 7.95 -3.80
N LEU A 210 10.76 8.12 -4.47
CA LEU A 210 9.84 9.20 -4.17
C LEU A 210 9.20 9.03 -2.79
N ASN A 211 8.88 7.79 -2.40
CA ASN A 211 8.39 7.45 -1.06
C ASN A 211 9.39 7.89 0.02
N GLN A 212 10.67 7.57 -0.14
CA GLN A 212 11.73 8.00 0.79
C GLN A 212 11.81 9.53 0.89
N VAL A 213 11.72 10.24 -0.23
CA VAL A 213 11.69 11.72 -0.23
C VAL A 213 10.45 12.22 0.53
N THR A 214 9.29 11.62 0.28
CA THR A 214 8.01 12.00 0.92
C THR A 214 8.08 11.88 2.44
N LEU A 215 8.69 10.79 2.93
CA LEU A 215 8.86 10.54 4.37
C LEU A 215 9.76 11.58 5.07
N HIS A 216 10.70 12.19 4.35
CA HIS A 216 11.66 13.16 4.92
C HIS A 216 11.18 14.63 4.82
N VAL A 217 10.22 14.94 3.94
CA VAL A 217 9.91 16.32 3.58
C VAL A 217 8.83 16.96 4.46
N GLY A 218 7.95 16.17 5.07
CA GLY A 218 6.84 16.72 5.85
C GLY A 218 6.23 15.73 6.84
N PRO A 219 5.14 16.13 7.52
CA PRO A 219 4.54 15.30 8.56
C PRO A 219 3.91 14.02 7.98
N LEU A 220 4.28 12.88 8.54
CA LEU A 220 3.74 11.56 8.17
C LEU A 220 2.22 11.48 8.36
N SER A 221 1.67 12.25 9.32
CA SER A 221 0.23 12.37 9.52
C SER A 221 -0.54 12.94 8.33
N VAL A 222 0.17 13.56 7.38
CA VAL A 222 -0.42 14.05 6.12
C VAL A 222 -0.11 13.12 4.96
N SER A 223 1.15 12.71 4.78
CA SER A 223 1.55 11.90 3.63
C SER A 223 0.96 10.50 3.65
N GLN A 224 0.91 9.82 4.82
CA GLN A 224 0.41 8.46 4.92
C GLN A 224 -1.07 8.31 4.55
N PRO A 225 -2.01 9.11 5.09
CA PRO A 225 -3.41 9.05 4.67
C PRO A 225 -3.59 9.33 3.17
N VAL A 226 -2.82 10.27 2.61
CA VAL A 226 -2.89 10.59 1.18
C VAL A 226 -2.45 9.38 0.34
N ILE A 227 -1.33 8.74 0.68
CA ILE A 227 -0.83 7.55 -0.03
C ILE A 227 -1.89 6.45 -0.03
N VAL A 228 -2.43 6.11 1.13
CA VAL A 228 -3.34 4.97 1.27
C VAL A 228 -4.70 5.20 0.60
N VAL A 229 -5.15 6.46 0.50
CA VAL A 229 -6.44 6.79 -0.14
C VAL A 229 -6.30 6.98 -1.66
N VAL A 230 -5.24 7.63 -2.11
CA VAL A 230 -5.05 7.94 -3.54
C VAL A 230 -4.72 6.68 -4.34
N ASP A 231 -4.00 5.71 -3.75
CA ASP A 231 -3.62 4.48 -4.44
C ASP A 231 -4.82 3.68 -4.98
N PRO A 232 -5.82 3.28 -4.20
CA PRO A 232 -6.97 2.56 -4.75
C PRO A 232 -7.81 3.41 -5.71
N ILE A 233 -7.88 4.74 -5.54
CA ILE A 233 -8.58 5.64 -6.47
C ILE A 233 -7.93 5.59 -7.86
N VAL A 234 -6.61 5.79 -7.89
CA VAL A 234 -5.86 5.79 -9.16
C VAL A 234 -5.82 4.39 -9.78
N SER A 235 -5.69 3.35 -8.96
CA SER A 235 -5.70 1.96 -9.42
C SER A 235 -7.04 1.61 -10.09
N ILE A 236 -8.17 2.03 -9.51
CA ILE A 236 -9.49 1.86 -10.13
C ILE A 236 -9.59 2.66 -11.45
N ALA A 237 -9.11 3.89 -11.48
CA ALA A 237 -9.10 4.68 -12.70
C ALA A 237 -8.26 4.02 -13.82
N LEU A 238 -7.08 3.49 -13.45
CA LEU A 238 -6.21 2.78 -14.38
C LEU A 238 -6.80 1.43 -14.82
N SER A 239 -7.55 0.75 -13.96
CA SER A 239 -8.21 -0.50 -14.31
C SER A 239 -9.27 -0.31 -15.39
N VAL A 240 -10.06 0.74 -15.29
CA VAL A 240 -11.03 1.12 -16.32
C VAL A 240 -10.32 1.56 -17.59
N TRP A 241 -9.28 2.39 -17.48
CA TRP A 241 -8.62 2.97 -18.65
C TRP A 241 -7.80 1.97 -19.44
N ILE A 242 -6.99 1.15 -18.77
CA ILE A 242 -6.06 0.22 -19.44
C ILE A 242 -6.73 -1.12 -19.72
N PHE A 243 -7.40 -1.69 -18.72
CA PHE A 243 -7.96 -3.03 -18.82
C PHE A 243 -9.45 -3.06 -19.20
N ALA A 244 -10.08 -1.90 -19.46
CA ALA A 244 -11.49 -1.81 -19.78
C ALA A 244 -12.39 -2.55 -18.76
N GLU A 245 -11.99 -2.53 -17.47
CA GLU A 245 -12.83 -3.07 -16.41
C GLU A 245 -14.11 -2.22 -16.28
N THR A 246 -15.25 -2.87 -16.11
CA THR A 246 -16.55 -2.23 -16.02
C THR A 246 -17.18 -2.50 -14.66
N PHE A 247 -18.12 -1.64 -14.26
CA PHE A 247 -18.87 -1.74 -13.02
C PHE A 247 -20.36 -1.98 -13.33
N SER A 248 -21.14 -2.26 -12.29
CA SER A 248 -22.57 -2.50 -12.41
C SER A 248 -23.28 -1.37 -13.20
N GLU A 249 -24.14 -1.75 -14.14
CA GLU A 249 -24.96 -0.81 -14.91
C GLU A 249 -26.14 -0.27 -14.11
N ASP A 250 -26.48 -0.91 -12.98
CA ASP A 250 -27.54 -0.43 -12.09
C ASP A 250 -27.08 0.82 -11.34
N ALA A 251 -27.72 1.95 -11.64
CA ALA A 251 -27.41 3.24 -11.05
C ALA A 251 -27.51 3.26 -9.52
N LEU A 252 -28.42 2.48 -8.92
CA LEU A 252 -28.55 2.37 -7.48
C LEU A 252 -27.35 1.63 -6.87
N ARG A 253 -26.97 0.49 -7.44
CA ARG A 253 -25.79 -0.29 -7.01
C ARG A 253 -24.52 0.51 -7.17
N LEU A 254 -24.36 1.18 -8.31
CA LEU A 254 -23.21 2.06 -8.57
C LEU A 254 -23.14 3.21 -7.55
N GLY A 255 -24.27 3.83 -7.23
CA GLY A 255 -24.35 4.87 -6.20
C GLY A 255 -23.99 4.36 -4.81
N ILE A 256 -24.48 3.19 -4.42
CA ILE A 256 -24.14 2.55 -3.14
C ILE A 256 -22.66 2.18 -3.09
N SER A 257 -22.11 1.63 -4.17
CA SER A 257 -20.68 1.27 -4.24
C SER A 257 -19.77 2.49 -4.14
N ALA A 258 -20.11 3.58 -4.82
CA ALA A 258 -19.37 4.84 -4.73
C ALA A 258 -19.43 5.43 -3.31
N ALA A 259 -20.60 5.41 -2.65
CA ALA A 259 -20.75 5.86 -1.27
C ALA A 259 -19.96 4.96 -0.30
N ALA A 260 -19.98 3.64 -0.50
CA ALA A 260 -19.22 2.69 0.30
C ALA A 260 -17.70 2.91 0.14
N PHE A 261 -17.24 3.16 -1.08
CA PHE A 261 -15.84 3.48 -1.36
C PHE A 261 -15.41 4.80 -0.69
N ALA A 262 -16.23 5.84 -0.79
CA ALA A 262 -15.97 7.11 -0.10
C ALA A 262 -15.92 6.94 1.43
N ALA A 263 -16.84 6.16 2.00
CA ALA A 263 -16.85 5.85 3.43
C ALA A 263 -15.61 5.02 3.84
N MET A 264 -15.16 4.10 2.99
CA MET A 264 -13.90 3.38 3.18
C MET A 264 -12.71 4.35 3.23
N CYS A 265 -12.61 5.28 2.29
CA CYS A 265 -11.54 6.28 2.28
C CYS A 265 -11.53 7.12 3.56
N VAL A 266 -12.70 7.57 4.03
CA VAL A 266 -12.83 8.32 5.29
C VAL A 266 -12.39 7.46 6.49
N SER A 267 -12.84 6.21 6.57
CA SER A 267 -12.47 5.31 7.66
C SER A 267 -10.97 5.01 7.67
N VAL A 268 -10.34 4.87 6.51
CA VAL A 268 -8.89 4.69 6.37
C VAL A 268 -8.11 5.93 6.81
N ILE A 269 -8.59 7.13 6.49
CA ILE A 269 -8.01 8.38 6.99
C ILE A 269 -8.05 8.41 8.52
N VAL A 270 -9.20 8.09 9.12
CA VAL A 270 -9.34 8.01 10.58
C VAL A 270 -8.40 6.96 11.15
N LEU A 271 -8.33 5.77 10.53
CA LEU A 271 -7.43 4.69 10.92
C LEU A 271 -5.97 5.13 10.88
N ALA A 272 -5.53 5.77 9.81
CA ALA A 272 -4.17 6.26 9.64
C ALA A 272 -3.79 7.35 10.68
N HIS A 273 -4.75 8.20 11.07
CA HIS A 273 -4.52 9.23 12.09
C HIS A 273 -4.59 8.72 13.53
N THR A 274 -5.37 7.67 13.79
CA THR A 274 -5.60 7.16 15.15
C THR A 274 -4.76 5.93 15.48
N ALA A 275 -4.24 5.25 14.46
CA ALA A 275 -3.30 4.16 14.66
C ALA A 275 -2.04 4.69 15.36
N PRO A 276 -1.49 3.95 16.35
CA PRO A 276 -0.26 4.35 17.01
C PRO A 276 0.84 4.54 15.98
N SER A 277 1.48 5.71 15.99
CA SER A 277 2.59 5.99 15.09
C SER A 277 3.74 5.00 15.35
N THR A 278 4.42 4.61 14.30
CA THR A 278 5.62 3.74 14.37
C THR A 278 6.75 4.38 15.18
N MET A 279 6.63 5.68 15.51
CA MET A 279 7.64 6.48 16.20
C MET A 279 7.30 6.80 17.65
N ASP A 280 6.15 6.33 18.19
CA ASP A 280 5.85 6.56 19.60
C ASP A 280 6.52 5.45 20.42
N PRO A 281 7.67 5.73 21.10
CA PRO A 281 8.22 4.79 22.04
C PRO A 281 7.16 4.63 23.14
N SER A 282 6.64 3.41 23.32
CA SER A 282 5.84 3.07 24.49
C SER A 282 6.51 3.72 25.71
N PRO A 283 5.77 4.51 26.53
CA PRO A 283 6.39 5.06 27.73
C PRO A 283 6.93 3.86 28.51
N ALA A 284 8.25 3.72 28.52
CA ALA A 284 8.93 2.77 29.39
C ALA A 284 8.34 2.99 30.76
N ARG A 285 7.82 1.94 31.41
CA ARG A 285 7.41 2.03 32.81
C ARG A 285 8.49 2.78 33.53
N VAL A 286 8.19 4.00 33.94
CA VAL A 286 8.98 4.67 34.96
C VAL A 286 8.73 3.84 36.20
N GLU A 287 9.61 2.89 36.45
CA GLU A 287 9.66 2.18 37.72
C GLU A 287 9.84 3.26 38.77
N PRO A 288 8.96 3.41 39.75
CA PRO A 288 9.10 4.44 40.78
C PRO A 288 10.45 4.20 41.45
N ALA A 289 11.32 5.20 41.42
CA ALA A 289 12.58 5.17 42.12
C ALA A 289 12.29 4.84 43.59
N ILE A 290 12.78 3.72 44.06
CA ILE A 290 12.79 3.34 45.48
C ILE A 290 13.59 4.43 46.21
N PRO A 291 13.01 5.16 47.18
CA PRO A 291 13.76 6.14 47.94
C PRO A 291 14.84 5.41 48.73
N PRO A 292 16.07 5.97 48.83
CA PRO A 292 17.13 5.38 49.64
C PRO A 292 16.70 5.35 51.08
N ALA A 293 16.99 4.20 51.73
CA ALA A 293 16.77 3.94 53.15
C ALA A 293 17.71 4.77 54.05
#